data_bee43c836e6fbc1f7ac59c974a8d3023
#
_entry.id   bee43c836e6fbc1f7ac59c974a8d3023
#
_cell.length_a   1.000
_cell.length_b   1.000
_cell.length_c   1.000
_cell.angle_alpha   90.00
_cell.angle_beta   90.00
_cell.angle_gamma   90.00
#
_symmetry.space_group_name_H-M   'P 1'
#
loop_
_entity.id
_entity.type
_entity.pdbx_description
1 polymer ?
#
loop_
_entity_poly.entity_id
_entity_poly.type
_entity_poly.pdbx_seq_one_letter_code
_entity_poly.pdbx_strand_id
1 'polypeptide(L)'
;MKKLITIITSFLFTMLMCANVFAAGDEANIKLLSGFKKTGTVAGEVIPQNTQYAENVKNNIISKVNLPAGFKIELFAVVPDARHMAVSRNKATVWIGTRKTKVWQATDRDMDNIADTVEQFSPSVSFDIPNGPCYSDDGHLYIAERNRVLWFPAAEYFMESPDTVAIPIIDQGDLIPPEEESYNHTARVCVIGPDNKLYVSMGQPFNVAGPDKYPLYDEVGIGGIIRFNRFPGELEREVVAIGIRNSVGHAFNPNNGDL
;
A
#
# COMPACT_ATOMS: atom_id res chain seq x y z
N MET A 1 -49.95 33.07 11.88
CA MET A 1 -48.56 33.37 12.22
C MET A 1 -48.02 32.61 13.43
N LYS A 2 -48.69 32.58 14.58
CA LYS A 2 -48.15 31.84 15.80
C LYS A 2 -47.87 30.36 15.58
N LYS A 3 -48.72 29.61 14.83
CA LYS A 3 -48.49 28.17 14.57
C LYS A 3 -47.30 27.90 13.64
N LEU A 4 -46.97 28.80 12.72
CA LEU A 4 -45.84 28.65 11.80
C LEU A 4 -44.50 28.89 12.51
N ILE A 5 -44.45 29.85 13.44
CA ILE A 5 -43.27 30.15 14.24
C ILE A 5 -42.93 28.98 15.17
N THR A 6 -43.93 28.30 15.77
CA THR A 6 -43.72 27.15 16.65
C THR A 6 -43.13 25.94 15.88
N ILE A 7 -43.57 25.71 14.62
CA ILE A 7 -43.05 24.60 13.80
C ILE A 7 -41.60 24.88 13.38
N ILE A 8 -41.25 26.10 13.01
CA ILE A 8 -39.89 26.48 12.60
C ILE A 8 -38.91 26.38 13.78
N THR A 9 -39.30 26.85 14.96
CA THR A 9 -38.44 26.75 16.17
C THR A 9 -38.29 25.30 16.62
N SER A 10 -39.31 24.42 16.50
CA SER A 10 -39.18 23.01 16.84
C SER A 10 -38.25 22.28 15.83
N PHE A 11 -38.33 22.59 14.54
CA PHE A 11 -37.46 21.99 13.52
C PHE A 11 -36.02 22.43 13.67
N LEU A 12 -35.75 23.71 13.98
CA LEU A 12 -34.39 24.22 14.23
C LEU A 12 -33.77 23.61 15.50
N PHE A 13 -34.58 23.40 16.56
CA PHE A 13 -34.10 22.78 17.79
C PHE A 13 -33.79 21.30 17.59
N THR A 14 -34.57 20.58 16.81
CA THR A 14 -34.31 19.15 16.47
C THR A 14 -33.07 19.01 15.59
N MET A 15 -32.83 19.91 14.64
CA MET A 15 -31.63 19.92 13.82
C MET A 15 -30.36 20.24 14.63
N LEU A 16 -30.45 21.15 15.61
CA LEU A 16 -29.31 21.49 16.50
C LEU A 16 -28.97 20.31 17.45
N MET A 17 -30.01 19.59 17.92
CA MET A 17 -29.79 18.40 18.76
C MET A 17 -29.15 17.25 17.99
N CYS A 18 -29.52 17.04 16.72
CA CYS A 18 -28.89 16.00 15.88
C CYS A 18 -27.40 16.32 15.59
N ALA A 19 -27.07 17.59 15.33
CA ALA A 19 -25.68 18.00 15.08
C ALA A 19 -24.77 17.77 16.32
N ASN A 20 -25.28 18.07 17.51
CA ASN A 20 -24.51 17.87 18.74
C ASN A 20 -24.36 16.38 19.14
N VAL A 21 -25.33 15.51 18.76
CA VAL A 21 -25.21 14.07 19.03
C VAL A 21 -24.13 13.42 18.17
N PHE A 22 -23.98 13.84 16.92
CA PHE A 22 -22.90 13.33 16.06
C PHE A 22 -21.51 13.81 16.52
N ALA A 23 -21.36 15.08 16.86
CA ALA A 23 -20.08 15.62 17.33
C ALA A 23 -19.65 15.00 18.68
N ALA A 24 -20.56 14.80 19.62
CA ALA A 24 -20.25 14.17 20.90
C ALA A 24 -19.89 12.68 20.75
N GLY A 25 -20.44 11.98 19.75
CA GLY A 25 -20.12 10.59 19.44
C GLY A 25 -18.69 10.45 18.90
N ASP A 26 -18.30 11.33 18.01
CA ASP A 26 -16.98 11.30 17.38
C ASP A 26 -15.85 11.64 18.37
N GLU A 27 -16.03 12.67 19.21
CA GLU A 27 -15.05 13.00 20.25
C GLU A 27 -14.90 11.90 21.28
N ALA A 28 -15.98 11.25 21.70
CA ALA A 28 -15.95 10.12 22.61
C ALA A 28 -15.25 8.91 22.00
N ASN A 29 -15.48 8.63 20.71
CA ASN A 29 -14.83 7.56 19.98
C ASN A 29 -13.33 7.85 19.77
N ILE A 30 -12.96 9.08 19.41
CA ILE A 30 -11.55 9.49 19.29
C ILE A 30 -10.83 9.33 20.64
N LYS A 31 -11.46 9.73 21.74
CA LYS A 31 -10.89 9.55 23.08
C LYS A 31 -10.73 8.07 23.46
N LEU A 32 -11.69 7.22 23.10
CA LEU A 32 -11.57 5.77 23.28
C LEU A 32 -10.43 5.21 22.43
N LEU A 33 -10.35 5.58 21.15
CA LEU A 33 -9.29 5.14 20.25
C LEU A 33 -7.91 5.59 20.70
N SER A 34 -7.77 6.80 21.23
CA SER A 34 -6.50 7.30 21.79
C SER A 34 -6.02 6.54 23.02
N GLY A 35 -6.92 5.84 23.71
CA GLY A 35 -6.61 4.99 24.86
C GLY A 35 -6.18 3.56 24.52
N PHE A 36 -6.30 3.13 23.26
CA PHE A 36 -5.86 1.79 22.86
C PHE A 36 -4.33 1.71 22.88
N LYS A 37 -3.82 0.79 23.66
CA LYS A 37 -2.41 0.42 23.64
C LYS A 37 -2.14 -0.52 22.49
N LYS A 38 -0.90 -0.56 22.00
CA LYS A 38 -0.46 -1.57 21.03
C LYS A 38 -0.83 -2.97 21.52
N THR A 39 -1.62 -3.68 20.74
CA THR A 39 -2.09 -5.04 21.04
C THR A 39 -1.42 -6.10 20.17
N GLY A 40 -0.47 -5.70 19.32
CA GLY A 40 0.30 -6.60 18.46
C GLY A 40 1.06 -7.64 19.27
N THR A 41 1.08 -8.87 18.77
CA THR A 41 1.75 -10.00 19.43
C THR A 41 3.26 -9.97 19.26
N VAL A 42 3.75 -9.32 18.19
CA VAL A 42 5.18 -9.17 17.86
C VAL A 42 5.52 -7.70 17.75
N ALA A 43 6.53 -7.25 18.48
CA ALA A 43 7.06 -5.90 18.36
C ALA A 43 7.89 -5.80 17.05
N GLY A 44 7.52 -4.86 16.19
CA GLY A 44 8.29 -4.52 15.00
C GLY A 44 9.51 -3.65 15.32
N GLU A 45 10.48 -3.64 14.40
CA GLU A 45 11.58 -2.69 14.44
C GLU A 45 11.05 -1.27 14.16
N VAL A 46 11.54 -0.29 14.91
CA VAL A 46 11.24 1.14 14.72
C VAL A 46 12.46 1.85 14.16
N ILE A 47 12.27 2.65 13.12
CA ILE A 47 13.36 3.39 12.47
C ILE A 47 13.39 4.84 12.98
N PRO A 48 14.47 5.27 13.63
CA PRO A 48 14.61 6.65 14.09
C PRO A 48 14.58 7.64 12.92
N GLN A 49 13.75 8.68 13.02
CA GLN A 49 13.59 9.69 11.97
C GLN A 49 14.51 10.91 12.18
N ASN A 50 14.73 11.31 13.42
CA ASN A 50 15.59 12.44 13.77
C ASN A 50 17.07 12.00 13.84
N THR A 51 17.68 11.76 12.69
CA THR A 51 19.07 11.28 12.58
C THR A 51 19.97 12.28 11.86
N GLN A 52 21.28 12.17 12.08
CA GLN A 52 22.27 12.94 11.31
C GLN A 52 22.14 12.68 9.80
N TYR A 53 21.71 11.48 9.41
CA TYR A 53 21.45 11.16 8.00
C TYR A 53 20.29 11.99 7.45
N ALA A 54 19.18 12.09 8.17
CA ALA A 54 18.03 12.91 7.79
C ALA A 54 18.43 14.39 7.63
N GLU A 55 19.18 14.92 8.58
CA GLU A 55 19.69 16.30 8.51
C GLU A 55 20.65 16.50 7.31
N ASN A 56 21.49 15.53 7.04
CA ASN A 56 22.36 15.58 5.85
C ASN A 56 21.56 15.58 4.55
N VAL A 57 20.49 14.78 4.45
CA VAL A 57 19.59 14.77 3.28
C VAL A 57 18.92 16.15 3.10
N LYS A 58 18.37 16.73 4.15
CA LYS A 58 17.73 18.07 4.11
C LYS A 58 18.73 19.15 3.68
N ASN A 59 19.90 19.20 4.32
CA ASN A 59 20.85 20.30 4.18
C ASN A 59 21.74 20.19 2.93
N ASN A 60 22.05 18.99 2.46
CA ASN A 60 23.02 18.76 1.40
C ASN A 60 22.45 18.16 0.11
N ILE A 61 21.23 17.65 0.14
CA ILE A 61 20.55 17.09 -1.04
C ILE A 61 19.34 17.95 -1.40
N ILE A 62 18.32 17.99 -0.53
CA ILE A 62 17.04 18.70 -0.79
C ILE A 62 17.28 20.19 -1.05
N SER A 63 18.12 20.83 -0.25
CA SER A 63 18.45 22.26 -0.39
C SER A 63 19.10 22.64 -1.72
N LYS A 64 19.60 21.67 -2.48
CA LYS A 64 20.27 21.87 -3.78
C LYS A 64 19.39 21.50 -4.98
N VAL A 65 18.17 21.02 -4.74
CA VAL A 65 17.24 20.65 -5.82
C VAL A 65 16.61 21.91 -6.40
N ASN A 66 16.74 22.08 -7.72
CA ASN A 66 16.03 23.12 -8.45
C ASN A 66 14.64 22.64 -8.84
N LEU A 67 13.61 23.33 -8.38
CA LEU A 67 12.23 22.99 -8.64
C LEU A 67 11.57 24.03 -9.58
N PRO A 68 10.65 23.60 -10.45
CA PRO A 68 9.77 24.52 -11.14
C PRO A 68 8.90 25.34 -10.18
N ALA A 69 8.45 26.50 -10.60
CA ALA A 69 7.56 27.33 -9.80
C ALA A 69 6.28 26.57 -9.41
N GLY A 70 5.91 26.66 -8.14
CA GLY A 70 4.73 25.98 -7.57
C GLY A 70 5.01 24.56 -7.03
N PHE A 71 6.23 24.03 -7.17
CA PHE A 71 6.61 22.76 -6.57
C PHE A 71 7.38 22.97 -5.26
N LYS A 72 7.20 22.04 -4.33
CA LYS A 72 7.90 21.94 -3.05
C LYS A 72 8.46 20.54 -2.90
N ILE A 73 9.60 20.37 -2.26
CA ILE A 73 10.20 19.08 -1.91
C ILE A 73 10.53 19.06 -0.42
N GLU A 74 10.15 17.99 0.25
CA GLU A 74 10.42 17.77 1.67
C GLU A 74 10.82 16.33 1.91
N LEU A 75 11.51 16.07 3.03
CA LEU A 75 11.80 14.72 3.50
C LEU A 75 10.61 14.22 4.31
N PHE A 76 9.85 13.30 3.73
CA PHE A 76 8.70 12.68 4.41
C PHE A 76 9.15 11.68 5.48
N ALA A 77 10.06 10.75 5.13
CA ALA A 77 10.55 9.71 6.04
C ALA A 77 11.92 9.17 5.62
N VAL A 78 12.66 8.63 6.58
CA VAL A 78 13.85 7.80 6.34
C VAL A 78 13.46 6.33 6.48
N VAL A 79 13.56 5.57 5.40
CA VAL A 79 13.12 4.17 5.34
C VAL A 79 14.21 3.30 4.74
N PRO A 80 14.68 2.24 5.45
CA PRO A 80 15.70 1.36 4.92
C PRO A 80 15.23 0.59 3.68
N ASP A 81 16.06 0.54 2.65
CA ASP A 81 15.83 -0.23 1.41
C ASP A 81 14.46 0.05 0.74
N ALA A 82 13.95 1.27 0.87
CA ALA A 82 12.65 1.68 0.35
C ALA A 82 12.54 1.47 -1.16
N ARG A 83 11.40 0.91 -1.60
CA ARG A 83 11.09 0.63 -2.99
C ARG A 83 9.71 1.17 -3.37
N HIS A 84 8.79 0.32 -3.78
CA HIS A 84 7.41 0.72 -4.08
C HIS A 84 6.65 1.09 -2.83
N MET A 85 5.68 1.98 -2.99
CA MET A 85 4.87 2.52 -1.90
C MET A 85 3.39 2.45 -2.25
N ALA A 86 2.57 2.24 -1.23
CA ALA A 86 1.12 2.38 -1.30
C ALA A 86 0.66 3.32 -0.20
N VAL A 87 -0.20 4.27 -0.54
CA VAL A 87 -0.74 5.25 0.40
C VAL A 87 -2.16 4.85 0.79
N SER A 88 -2.46 4.90 2.08
CA SER A 88 -3.80 4.63 2.61
C SER A 88 -4.83 5.66 2.12
N ARG A 89 -6.10 5.27 2.16
CA ARG A 89 -7.21 6.14 1.78
C ARG A 89 -7.28 7.43 2.60
N ASN A 90 -7.00 7.34 3.89
CA ASN A 90 -6.94 8.49 4.80
C ASN A 90 -5.67 9.32 4.66
N LYS A 91 -4.70 8.89 3.83
CA LYS A 91 -3.39 9.51 3.58
C LYS A 91 -2.44 9.57 4.79
N ALA A 92 -2.84 9.05 5.94
CA ALA A 92 -2.03 9.05 7.15
C ALA A 92 -0.98 7.94 7.18
N THR A 93 -1.11 6.92 6.33
CA THR A 93 -0.23 5.75 6.33
C THR A 93 0.33 5.48 4.94
N VAL A 94 1.62 5.21 4.88
CA VAL A 94 2.32 4.75 3.68
C VAL A 94 2.98 3.41 3.97
N TRP A 95 2.64 2.37 3.20
CA TRP A 95 3.34 1.09 3.24
C TRP A 95 4.44 1.07 2.20
N ILE A 96 5.64 0.70 2.61
CA ILE A 96 6.84 0.75 1.82
C ILE A 96 7.42 -0.65 1.68
N GLY A 97 7.40 -1.17 0.47
CA GLY A 97 8.01 -2.45 0.12
C GLY A 97 9.52 -2.37 0.02
N THR A 98 10.18 -3.54 0.11
CA THR A 98 11.63 -3.66 0.00
C THR A 98 12.03 -4.81 -0.92
N ARG A 99 13.31 -4.87 -1.29
CA ARG A 99 13.89 -6.05 -1.96
C ARG A 99 14.57 -7.03 -0.99
N LYS A 100 14.20 -6.97 0.29
CA LYS A 100 14.70 -7.87 1.33
C LYS A 100 13.55 -8.65 1.94
N THR A 101 13.38 -8.55 3.25
CA THR A 101 12.44 -9.38 4.01
C THR A 101 11.51 -8.57 4.91
N LYS A 102 11.43 -7.26 4.70
CA LYS A 102 10.59 -6.38 5.51
C LYS A 102 9.73 -5.47 4.63
N VAL A 103 8.56 -5.18 5.12
CA VAL A 103 7.73 -4.05 4.70
C VAL A 103 7.73 -3.04 5.83
N TRP A 104 7.80 -1.76 5.50
CA TRP A 104 7.76 -0.69 6.46
C TRP A 104 6.41 0.03 6.39
N GLN A 105 5.99 0.56 7.51
CA GLN A 105 4.84 1.44 7.63
C GLN A 105 5.31 2.78 8.16
N ALA A 106 5.10 3.84 7.39
CA ALA A 106 5.30 5.22 7.81
C ALA A 106 3.93 5.85 8.11
N THR A 107 3.78 6.46 9.28
CA THR A 107 2.51 7.06 9.72
C THR A 107 2.73 8.54 10.02
N ASP A 108 1.91 9.38 9.39
CA ASP A 108 1.80 10.82 9.57
C ASP A 108 0.41 11.11 10.17
N ARG A 109 0.34 11.32 11.48
CA ARG A 109 -0.93 11.45 12.22
C ARG A 109 -1.50 12.85 12.19
N ASP A 110 -0.62 13.85 12.20
CA ASP A 110 -1.01 15.26 12.23
C ASP A 110 -1.13 15.87 10.83
N MET A 111 -0.84 15.06 9.78
CA MET A 111 -0.97 15.42 8.37
C MET A 111 -0.10 16.62 7.95
N ASP A 112 1.07 16.75 8.57
CA ASP A 112 2.03 17.79 8.24
C ASP A 112 2.97 17.44 7.06
N ASN A 113 2.82 16.23 6.50
CA ASN A 113 3.61 15.61 5.46
C ASN A 113 5.02 15.16 5.93
N ILE A 114 5.19 14.94 7.22
CA ILE A 114 6.37 14.34 7.82
C ILE A 114 5.92 13.14 8.66
N ALA A 115 6.48 11.97 8.42
CA ALA A 115 6.09 10.79 9.18
C ALA A 115 6.50 10.90 10.66
N ASP A 116 5.54 10.77 11.57
CA ASP A 116 5.76 10.68 13.01
C ASP A 116 6.49 9.39 13.41
N THR A 117 6.15 8.29 12.74
CA THR A 117 6.72 6.98 13.00
C THR A 117 7.00 6.24 11.71
N VAL A 118 8.10 5.47 11.73
CA VAL A 118 8.39 4.44 10.73
C VAL A 118 8.67 3.14 11.47
N GLU A 119 7.89 2.12 11.22
CA GLU A 119 8.02 0.83 11.90
C GLU A 119 7.79 -0.35 10.95
N GLN A 120 8.28 -1.53 11.33
CA GLN A 120 8.10 -2.75 10.56
C GLN A 120 6.61 -3.13 10.50
N PHE A 121 6.08 -3.22 9.31
CA PHE A 121 4.72 -3.69 9.08
C PHE A 121 4.66 -5.22 9.13
N SER A 122 3.62 -5.74 9.81
CA SER A 122 3.32 -7.17 9.95
C SER A 122 4.54 -8.02 10.33
N PRO A 123 5.20 -7.74 11.47
CA PRO A 123 6.45 -8.40 11.85
C PRO A 123 6.31 -9.92 12.08
N SER A 124 5.11 -10.44 12.29
CA SER A 124 4.83 -11.89 12.36
C SER A 124 4.85 -12.58 10.99
N VAL A 125 4.82 -11.83 9.89
CA VAL A 125 4.86 -12.36 8.52
C VAL A 125 6.31 -12.44 8.03
N SER A 126 6.73 -13.64 7.60
CA SER A 126 8.00 -13.79 6.89
C SER A 126 7.81 -13.41 5.43
N PHE A 127 8.36 -12.26 5.03
CA PHE A 127 8.31 -11.79 3.65
C PHE A 127 9.52 -12.23 2.83
N ASP A 128 9.31 -12.37 1.51
CA ASP A 128 10.36 -12.64 0.53
C ASP A 128 10.29 -11.66 -0.64
N ILE A 129 11.15 -10.66 -0.61
CA ILE A 129 11.18 -9.55 -1.59
C ILE A 129 9.79 -8.89 -1.75
N PRO A 130 9.19 -8.35 -0.67
CA PRO A 130 7.88 -7.73 -0.70
C PRO A 130 7.94 -6.34 -1.33
N ASN A 131 8.35 -6.26 -2.59
CA ASN A 131 8.62 -4.99 -3.27
C ASN A 131 7.35 -4.20 -3.57
N GLY A 132 6.24 -4.89 -3.88
CA GLY A 132 5.07 -4.30 -4.49
C GLY A 132 3.85 -4.20 -3.59
N PRO A 133 3.81 -3.29 -2.62
CA PRO A 133 2.54 -2.93 -2.00
C PRO A 133 1.66 -2.16 -2.99
N CYS A 134 0.35 -2.44 -2.98
CA CYS A 134 -0.67 -1.61 -3.61
C CYS A 134 -1.93 -1.59 -2.73
N TYR A 135 -2.65 -0.49 -2.78
CA TYR A 135 -3.79 -0.25 -1.93
C TYR A 135 -5.01 0.10 -2.78
N SER A 136 -6.17 -0.45 -2.41
CA SER A 136 -7.43 -0.22 -3.12
C SER A 136 -8.30 0.81 -2.38
N ASP A 137 -9.11 1.54 -3.14
CA ASP A 137 -9.99 2.59 -2.60
C ASP A 137 -11.02 2.06 -1.58
N ASP A 138 -11.28 0.76 -1.57
CA ASP A 138 -12.17 0.10 -0.61
C ASP A 138 -11.46 -0.36 0.69
N GLY A 139 -10.20 -0.02 0.88
CA GLY A 139 -9.50 -0.19 2.15
C GLY A 139 -8.63 -1.44 2.27
N HIS A 140 -8.31 -2.10 1.17
CA HIS A 140 -7.52 -3.34 1.17
C HIS A 140 -6.10 -3.11 0.69
N LEU A 141 -5.12 -3.57 1.48
CA LEU A 141 -3.71 -3.58 1.09
C LEU A 141 -3.35 -4.95 0.49
N TYR A 142 -2.59 -4.93 -0.59
CA TYR A 142 -1.99 -6.10 -1.21
C TYR A 142 -0.47 -5.96 -1.24
N ILE A 143 0.24 -7.07 -1.08
CA ILE A 143 1.70 -7.10 -1.19
C ILE A 143 2.08 -8.23 -2.13
N ALA A 144 2.63 -7.85 -3.29
CA ALA A 144 3.19 -8.78 -4.24
C ALA A 144 4.67 -9.04 -3.90
N GLU A 145 4.97 -10.30 -3.62
CA GLU A 145 6.30 -10.82 -3.32
C GLU A 145 6.91 -11.55 -4.52
N ARG A 146 8.11 -12.05 -4.38
CA ARG A 146 8.79 -12.80 -5.44
C ARG A 146 7.91 -13.92 -6.00
N ASN A 147 7.33 -14.75 -5.14
CA ASN A 147 6.54 -15.91 -5.54
C ASN A 147 5.31 -16.15 -4.63
N ARG A 148 4.67 -15.04 -4.20
CA ARG A 148 3.45 -15.04 -3.39
C ARG A 148 2.72 -13.71 -3.55
N VAL A 149 1.40 -13.69 -3.30
CA VAL A 149 0.62 -12.47 -3.16
C VAL A 149 -0.22 -12.53 -1.91
N LEU A 150 -0.05 -11.54 -1.04
CA LEU A 150 -0.78 -11.42 0.22
C LEU A 150 -1.82 -10.31 0.16
N TRP A 151 -2.94 -10.55 0.83
CA TRP A 151 -4.00 -9.59 1.09
C TRP A 151 -4.07 -9.27 2.59
N PHE A 152 -4.16 -8.00 2.92
CA PHE A 152 -4.31 -7.46 4.27
C PHE A 152 -5.63 -6.67 4.32
N PRO A 153 -6.72 -7.28 4.79
CA PRO A 153 -8.06 -6.69 4.74
C PRO A 153 -8.27 -5.51 5.68
N ALA A 154 -7.40 -5.35 6.67
CA ALA A 154 -7.59 -4.40 7.76
C ALA A 154 -6.33 -3.54 8.07
N ALA A 155 -5.36 -3.50 7.14
CA ALA A 155 -4.06 -2.83 7.38
C ALA A 155 -4.22 -1.36 7.81
N GLU A 156 -5.16 -0.63 7.22
CA GLU A 156 -5.41 0.79 7.52
C GLU A 156 -5.86 1.04 8.96
N TYR A 157 -6.47 0.05 9.61
CA TYR A 157 -7.00 0.19 10.97
C TYR A 157 -5.95 -0.10 12.06
N PHE A 158 -4.75 -0.55 11.69
CA PHE A 158 -3.69 -0.95 12.61
C PHE A 158 -2.47 -0.01 12.58
N MET A 159 -2.72 1.29 12.56
CA MET A 159 -1.66 2.31 12.53
C MET A 159 -0.73 2.24 13.76
N GLU A 160 -1.28 1.90 14.94
CA GLU A 160 -0.54 1.84 16.20
C GLU A 160 0.05 0.46 16.50
N SER A 161 -0.37 -0.56 15.77
CA SER A 161 0.09 -1.93 15.93
C SER A 161 0.05 -2.63 14.58
N PRO A 162 1.10 -2.46 13.77
CA PRO A 162 1.10 -2.89 12.37
C PRO A 162 1.20 -4.41 12.17
N ASP A 163 1.14 -5.21 13.24
CA ASP A 163 1.05 -6.68 13.13
C ASP A 163 -0.42 -7.08 12.92
N THR A 164 -0.78 -7.35 11.69
CA THR A 164 -2.16 -7.57 11.25
C THR A 164 -2.30 -8.86 10.45
N VAL A 165 -3.55 -9.29 10.24
CA VAL A 165 -3.87 -10.51 9.50
C VAL A 165 -3.46 -10.39 8.04
N ALA A 166 -2.68 -11.38 7.59
CA ALA A 166 -2.31 -11.60 6.18
C ALA A 166 -3.00 -12.85 5.66
N ILE A 167 -3.62 -12.76 4.49
CA ILE A 167 -4.30 -13.85 3.81
C ILE A 167 -3.68 -14.04 2.43
N PRO A 168 -3.15 -15.22 2.08
CA PRO A 168 -2.63 -15.44 0.74
C PRO A 168 -3.78 -15.46 -0.28
N ILE A 169 -3.60 -14.74 -1.39
CA ILE A 169 -4.39 -14.88 -2.61
C ILE A 169 -3.71 -15.89 -3.52
N ILE A 170 -2.38 -15.83 -3.57
CA ILE A 170 -1.52 -16.82 -4.21
C ILE A 170 -0.53 -17.28 -3.14
N ASP A 171 -0.51 -18.58 -2.87
CA ASP A 171 0.37 -19.18 -1.88
C ASP A 171 1.85 -19.09 -2.28
N GLN A 172 2.73 -19.31 -1.31
CA GLN A 172 4.17 -19.30 -1.56
C GLN A 172 4.54 -20.45 -2.53
N GLY A 173 5.13 -20.08 -3.66
CA GLY A 173 5.55 -21.02 -4.69
C GLY A 173 4.58 -21.17 -5.86
N ASP A 174 3.38 -20.55 -5.80
CA ASP A 174 2.32 -20.73 -6.81
C ASP A 174 2.19 -19.56 -7.80
N LEU A 175 2.92 -18.45 -7.56
CA LEU A 175 2.90 -17.31 -8.50
C LEU A 175 3.69 -17.63 -9.78
N ILE A 176 4.85 -18.25 -9.64
CA ILE A 176 5.70 -18.76 -10.74
C ILE A 176 6.23 -20.14 -10.38
N PRO A 177 6.58 -20.99 -11.39
CA PRO A 177 7.29 -22.24 -11.12
C PRO A 177 8.57 -21.99 -10.31
N PRO A 178 8.87 -22.82 -9.28
CA PRO A 178 10.04 -22.61 -8.42
C PRO A 178 11.38 -22.58 -9.18
N GLU A 179 11.50 -23.28 -10.29
CA GLU A 179 12.68 -23.29 -11.15
C GLU A 179 12.91 -21.97 -11.89
N GLU A 180 11.89 -21.11 -11.97
CA GLU A 180 11.97 -19.75 -12.54
C GLU A 180 12.20 -18.68 -11.47
N GLU A 181 12.32 -19.06 -10.19
CA GLU A 181 12.69 -18.12 -9.15
C GLU A 181 14.11 -17.59 -9.36
N SER A 182 14.27 -16.30 -9.23
CA SER A 182 15.54 -15.59 -9.42
C SER A 182 15.60 -14.37 -8.53
N TYR A 183 16.80 -13.82 -8.36
CA TYR A 183 16.97 -12.47 -7.80
C TYR A 183 16.98 -11.37 -8.87
N ASN A 184 17.01 -11.75 -10.17
CA ASN A 184 16.86 -10.81 -11.26
C ASN A 184 15.40 -10.56 -11.56
N HIS A 185 15.03 -9.30 -11.79
CA HIS A 185 13.70 -8.84 -12.21
C HIS A 185 12.53 -9.41 -11.37
N THR A 186 12.79 -9.72 -10.12
CA THR A 186 11.85 -10.42 -9.24
C THR A 186 11.04 -9.48 -8.35
N ALA A 187 11.34 -8.20 -8.37
CA ALA A 187 10.62 -7.17 -7.62
C ALA A 187 9.26 -6.92 -8.27
N ARG A 188 8.23 -7.61 -7.78
CA ARG A 188 6.86 -7.47 -8.29
C ARG A 188 6.29 -6.09 -7.96
N VAL A 189 5.39 -5.62 -8.80
CA VAL A 189 4.60 -4.41 -8.60
C VAL A 189 3.14 -4.76 -8.84
N CYS A 190 2.24 -4.23 -8.02
CA CYS A 190 0.81 -4.43 -8.23
C CYS A 190 0.04 -3.11 -8.37
N VAL A 191 -1.13 -3.20 -8.97
CA VAL A 191 -2.14 -2.14 -9.05
C VAL A 191 -3.54 -2.76 -9.16
N ILE A 192 -4.55 -2.06 -8.64
CA ILE A 192 -5.95 -2.44 -8.83
C ILE A 192 -6.44 -1.82 -10.14
N GLY A 193 -6.97 -2.66 -11.03
CA GLY A 193 -7.55 -2.22 -12.29
C GLY A 193 -8.96 -1.64 -12.14
N PRO A 194 -9.44 -0.93 -13.18
CA PRO A 194 -10.82 -0.42 -13.21
C PRO A 194 -11.88 -1.53 -13.24
N ASP A 195 -11.48 -2.75 -13.59
CA ASP A 195 -12.28 -3.97 -13.52
C ASP A 195 -12.28 -4.63 -12.13
N ASN A 196 -11.71 -3.95 -11.12
CA ASN A 196 -11.59 -4.43 -9.75
C ASN A 196 -10.74 -5.71 -9.58
N LYS A 197 -9.88 -6.03 -10.56
CA LYS A 197 -8.91 -7.12 -10.49
C LYS A 197 -7.54 -6.61 -10.04
N LEU A 198 -6.73 -7.51 -9.50
CA LEU A 198 -5.34 -7.23 -9.13
C LEU A 198 -4.43 -7.53 -10.33
N TYR A 199 -3.66 -6.53 -10.74
CA TYR A 199 -2.65 -6.64 -11.81
C TYR A 199 -1.27 -6.69 -11.18
N VAL A 200 -0.47 -7.67 -11.59
CA VAL A 200 0.88 -7.90 -11.05
C VAL A 200 1.90 -7.99 -12.18
N SER A 201 2.98 -7.22 -12.07
CA SER A 201 4.12 -7.32 -12.99
C SER A 201 4.94 -8.58 -12.70
N MET A 202 5.34 -9.27 -13.76
CA MET A 202 6.02 -10.57 -13.72
C MET A 202 7.35 -10.47 -14.46
N GLY A 203 8.41 -9.97 -13.80
CA GLY A 203 9.72 -9.90 -14.42
C GLY A 203 10.31 -11.28 -14.71
N GLN A 204 11.00 -11.42 -15.84
CA GLN A 204 11.67 -12.67 -16.23
C GLN A 204 13.05 -12.83 -15.58
N PRO A 205 13.51 -14.06 -15.27
CA PRO A 205 14.80 -14.31 -14.63
C PRO A 205 16.01 -13.85 -15.44
N PHE A 206 15.91 -13.83 -16.76
CA PHE A 206 17.00 -13.54 -17.67
C PHE A 206 16.80 -12.19 -18.39
N ASN A 207 17.89 -11.52 -18.74
CA ASN A 207 17.82 -10.33 -19.61
C ASN A 207 17.30 -10.68 -20.99
N VAL A 208 17.71 -11.84 -21.51
CA VAL A 208 17.20 -12.44 -22.74
C VAL A 208 16.83 -13.89 -22.41
N ALA A 209 15.57 -14.24 -22.58
CA ALA A 209 15.12 -15.60 -22.40
C ALA A 209 15.44 -16.44 -23.62
N GLY A 210 15.83 -17.71 -23.42
CA GLY A 210 15.97 -18.65 -24.52
C GLY A 210 14.60 -18.99 -25.14
N PRO A 211 14.55 -19.32 -26.43
CA PRO A 211 13.29 -19.69 -27.12
C PRO A 211 12.55 -20.89 -26.48
N ASP A 212 13.27 -21.77 -25.81
CA ASP A 212 12.72 -22.90 -25.05
C ASP A 212 11.85 -22.47 -23.85
N LYS A 213 12.05 -21.24 -23.35
CA LYS A 213 11.27 -20.66 -22.27
C LYS A 213 9.96 -20.01 -22.70
N TYR A 214 9.82 -19.62 -23.95
CA TYR A 214 8.68 -18.85 -24.43
C TYR A 214 7.32 -19.51 -24.15
N PRO A 215 7.12 -20.83 -24.41
CA PRO A 215 5.81 -21.44 -24.14
C PRO A 215 5.40 -21.32 -22.66
N LEU A 216 6.33 -21.55 -21.74
CA LEU A 216 6.08 -21.39 -20.30
C LEU A 216 5.83 -19.93 -19.92
N TYR A 217 6.60 -19.00 -20.47
CA TYR A 217 6.47 -17.58 -20.15
C TYR A 217 5.16 -16.99 -20.68
N ASP A 218 4.72 -17.41 -21.85
CA ASP A 218 3.43 -17.03 -22.41
C ASP A 218 2.27 -17.57 -21.58
N GLU A 219 2.36 -18.83 -21.11
CA GLU A 219 1.35 -19.45 -20.27
C GLU A 219 1.27 -18.82 -18.88
N VAL A 220 2.42 -18.60 -18.23
CA VAL A 220 2.51 -18.09 -16.85
C VAL A 220 2.47 -16.56 -16.78
N GLY A 221 2.80 -15.86 -17.86
CA GLY A 221 2.91 -14.40 -17.93
C GLY A 221 4.26 -13.86 -17.43
N ILE A 222 5.32 -14.70 -17.41
CA ILE A 222 6.66 -14.26 -17.01
C ILE A 222 7.22 -13.32 -18.08
N GLY A 223 7.81 -12.19 -17.63
CA GLY A 223 8.21 -11.11 -18.53
C GLY A 223 7.06 -10.23 -18.99
N GLY A 224 5.93 -10.25 -18.28
CA GLY A 224 4.71 -9.55 -18.62
C GLY A 224 3.94 -8.99 -17.45
N ILE A 225 2.63 -8.91 -17.61
CA ILE A 225 1.67 -8.51 -16.59
C ILE A 225 0.54 -9.53 -16.58
N ILE A 226 0.19 -10.02 -15.41
CA ILE A 226 -0.98 -10.87 -15.18
C ILE A 226 -2.04 -10.11 -14.39
N ARG A 227 -3.30 -10.55 -14.50
CA ARG A 227 -4.38 -10.13 -13.61
C ARG A 227 -5.13 -11.33 -13.06
N PHE A 228 -5.78 -11.14 -11.90
CA PHE A 228 -6.60 -12.16 -11.25
C PHE A 228 -7.57 -11.52 -10.25
N ASN A 229 -8.50 -12.33 -9.73
CA ASN A 229 -9.40 -11.91 -8.68
C ASN A 229 -8.61 -11.51 -7.43
N ARG A 230 -8.91 -10.35 -6.86
CA ARG A 230 -8.16 -9.80 -5.72
C ARG A 230 -8.58 -10.30 -4.35
N PHE A 231 -9.57 -11.18 -4.28
CA PHE A 231 -10.00 -11.83 -3.05
C PHE A 231 -9.75 -13.34 -3.11
N PRO A 232 -9.56 -14.00 -1.96
CA PRO A 232 -9.42 -15.47 -1.91
C PRO A 232 -10.63 -16.18 -2.53
N GLY A 233 -10.38 -17.26 -3.26
CA GLY A 233 -11.39 -18.03 -3.97
C GLY A 233 -10.81 -18.74 -5.18
N GLU A 234 -11.61 -18.95 -6.20
CA GLU A 234 -11.12 -19.46 -7.48
C GLU A 234 -10.20 -18.43 -8.13
N LEU A 235 -8.97 -18.83 -8.41
CA LEU A 235 -7.96 -17.96 -9.02
C LEU A 235 -8.18 -17.91 -10.54
N GLU A 236 -8.92 -16.90 -11.00
CA GLU A 236 -9.06 -16.59 -12.42
C GLU A 236 -7.84 -15.82 -12.91
N ARG A 237 -6.74 -16.53 -13.18
CA ARG A 237 -5.50 -15.94 -13.69
C ARG A 237 -5.58 -15.69 -15.19
N GLU A 238 -5.22 -14.51 -15.64
CA GLU A 238 -5.15 -14.12 -17.05
C GLU A 238 -3.84 -13.39 -17.34
N VAL A 239 -3.19 -13.71 -18.44
CA VAL A 239 -2.03 -12.99 -18.96
C VAL A 239 -2.51 -11.81 -19.80
N VAL A 240 -2.19 -10.59 -19.35
CA VAL A 240 -2.63 -9.35 -19.98
C VAL A 240 -1.63 -8.86 -21.02
N ALA A 241 -0.34 -9.00 -20.71
CA ALA A 241 0.75 -8.56 -21.57
C ALA A 241 1.98 -9.44 -21.36
N ILE A 242 2.75 -9.66 -22.44
CA ILE A 242 4.02 -10.39 -22.44
C ILE A 242 5.10 -9.62 -23.20
N GLY A 243 6.35 -10.06 -23.10
CA GLY A 243 7.47 -9.45 -23.83
C GLY A 243 7.98 -8.13 -23.26
N ILE A 244 7.55 -7.74 -22.05
CA ILE A 244 7.96 -6.50 -21.38
C ILE A 244 9.32 -6.68 -20.67
N ARG A 245 9.74 -7.90 -20.43
CA ARG A 245 10.92 -8.31 -19.66
C ARG A 245 10.80 -8.02 -18.15
N ASN A 246 10.67 -6.75 -17.76
CA ASN A 246 10.59 -6.34 -16.36
C ASN A 246 9.90 -4.98 -16.24
N SER A 247 8.60 -5.00 -15.98
CA SER A 247 7.87 -3.79 -15.65
C SER A 247 8.15 -3.41 -14.18
N VAL A 248 8.67 -2.22 -13.96
CA VAL A 248 8.97 -1.68 -12.62
C VAL A 248 7.87 -0.74 -12.11
N GLY A 249 6.82 -0.56 -12.89
CA GLY A 249 5.64 0.20 -12.56
C GLY A 249 4.64 0.11 -13.71
N HIS A 250 3.36 0.14 -13.40
CA HIS A 250 2.27 0.25 -14.35
C HIS A 250 1.12 1.01 -13.70
N ALA A 251 0.31 1.65 -14.51
CA ALA A 251 -0.83 2.44 -14.05
C ALA A 251 -1.89 2.48 -15.15
N PHE A 252 -3.12 2.72 -14.73
CA PHE A 252 -4.24 2.90 -15.66
C PHE A 252 -4.44 4.37 -15.99
N ASN A 253 -4.68 4.67 -17.25
CA ASN A 253 -5.09 6.00 -17.67
C ASN A 253 -6.49 6.30 -17.10
N PRO A 254 -6.65 7.35 -16.27
CA PRO A 254 -7.92 7.63 -15.61
C PRO A 254 -9.03 8.07 -16.58
N ASN A 255 -8.69 8.47 -17.81
CA ASN A 255 -9.67 8.96 -18.78
C ASN A 255 -10.29 7.84 -19.62
N ASN A 256 -9.57 6.76 -19.92
CA ASN A 256 -10.02 5.71 -20.82
C ASN A 256 -9.82 4.28 -20.28
N GLY A 257 -9.13 4.11 -19.14
CA GLY A 257 -8.88 2.82 -18.52
C GLY A 257 -7.78 1.99 -19.20
N ASP A 258 -7.01 2.55 -20.12
CA ASP A 258 -5.88 1.85 -20.73
C ASP A 258 -4.74 1.65 -19.71
N LEU A 259 -4.10 0.46 -19.75
CA LEU A 259 -2.96 0.09 -18.92
C LEU A 259 -1.66 0.61 -19.54
#